data_257241b92ddd8c22ebc81d349a80952c
#
_entry.id   257241b92ddd8c22ebc81d349a80952c
#
_cell.length_a   1.000
_cell.length_b   1.000
_cell.length_c   1.000
_cell.angle_alpha   90.00
_cell.angle_beta   90.00
_cell.angle_gamma   90.00
#
_symmetry.space_group_name_H-M   'P 1'
#
loop_
_entity.id
_entity.type
_entity.pdbx_description
1 polymer ?
#
loop_
_entity_poly.entity_id
_entity_poly.type
_entity_poly.pdbx_seq_one_letter_code
_entity_poly.pdbx_strand_id
1 'polypeptide(L)'
;FFDPDVNPILEAAKDNSHRLSLVATSVEKDLRIQIVDNEGVPVTGESFYVRVDGLGDYKDLDQDGVIYIADLDSGDYYMELLPIEGYKVPITETKVHVKEKVEYLAIDDISLLIKTEDEVDADAEDSAVAGALADADKTEIQKLQTTSGNAKVGIDVSKWNGTIDWDKVKNAGVQFAIVRAGYRGSVTGSLVEDPQFVANMKGATAAGIPVGVYFFTQATDEKEAVEEASAVLELIRDFQLSYPVFIDTEGAGGNGRADGLDAETRTLVCEAFCRTVENAGYTAGVYASRNWYNNNLQTARLENYHIWLAEYRSVPLYQGYYKTWQYTSKGKVDGIEGRVDMNITYE
;
A
#
# COMPACT_ATOMS: atom_id res chain seq x y z
N PHE A 1 53.96 10.13 22.20
CA PHE A 1 52.89 10.88 22.94
C PHE A 1 51.57 10.44 22.42
N PHE A 2 50.86 9.62 23.20
CA PHE A 2 49.45 9.34 22.95
C PHE A 2 48.62 10.51 23.43
N ASP A 3 47.89 11.13 22.56
CA ASP A 3 46.82 12.08 22.93
C ASP A 3 45.70 11.24 23.59
N PRO A 4 45.42 11.44 24.89
CA PRO A 4 44.41 10.65 25.58
C PRO A 4 42.98 10.99 25.08
N ASP A 5 42.81 12.06 24.30
CA ASP A 5 41.52 12.49 23.76
C ASP A 5 41.22 11.89 22.38
N VAL A 6 42.19 11.21 21.75
CA VAL A 6 42.01 10.52 20.47
C VAL A 6 42.38 9.05 20.61
N ASN A 7 41.40 8.21 20.89
CA ASN A 7 41.56 6.76 20.86
C ASN A 7 41.10 6.22 19.50
N PRO A 8 42.04 5.82 18.60
CA PRO A 8 41.65 5.35 17.26
C PRO A 8 40.74 4.10 17.29
N ILE A 9 40.74 3.34 18.36
CA ILE A 9 39.83 2.21 18.55
C ILE A 9 38.41 2.71 18.86
N LEU A 10 38.29 3.76 19.67
CA LEU A 10 36.99 4.39 19.98
C LEU A 10 36.44 5.18 18.79
N GLU A 11 37.30 5.83 18.02
CA GLU A 11 36.88 6.47 16.77
C GLU A 11 36.42 5.43 15.73
N ALA A 12 37.17 4.37 15.55
CA ALA A 12 36.76 3.26 14.68
C ALA A 12 35.50 2.56 15.15
N ALA A 13 35.24 2.52 16.47
CA ALA A 13 34.00 1.95 17.03
C ALA A 13 32.80 2.89 16.86
N LYS A 14 33.01 4.21 16.71
CA LYS A 14 31.97 5.20 16.46
C LYS A 14 31.65 5.34 14.97
N ASP A 15 32.58 4.96 14.09
CA ASP A 15 32.35 5.00 12.65
C ASP A 15 31.38 3.90 12.24
N ASN A 16 30.13 4.28 12.07
CA ASN A 16 29.06 3.42 11.55
C ASN A 16 28.92 3.48 10.03
N SER A 17 29.75 4.28 9.34
CA SER A 17 29.74 4.36 7.89
C SER A 17 29.95 3.00 7.23
N HIS A 18 29.23 2.70 6.18
CA HIS A 18 29.32 1.47 5.40
C HIS A 18 29.10 0.16 6.20
N ARG A 19 28.39 0.26 7.32
CA ARG A 19 27.93 -0.95 8.02
C ARG A 19 26.65 -1.44 7.39
N LEU A 20 26.60 -2.74 7.11
CA LEU A 20 25.44 -3.42 6.52
C LEU A 20 24.72 -4.30 7.54
N SER A 21 23.46 -4.53 7.27
CA SER A 21 22.63 -5.52 7.98
C SER A 21 21.85 -6.34 6.96
N LEU A 22 21.45 -7.56 7.36
CA LEU A 22 20.50 -8.38 6.61
C LEU A 22 19.14 -8.30 7.28
N VAL A 23 18.12 -8.04 6.48
CA VAL A 23 16.72 -8.20 6.86
C VAL A 23 16.13 -9.34 6.03
N ALA A 24 15.51 -10.31 6.67
CA ALA A 24 14.97 -11.47 5.98
C ALA A 24 13.51 -11.71 6.36
N THR A 25 12.66 -11.91 5.35
CA THR A 25 11.23 -12.18 5.51
C THR A 25 10.79 -13.37 4.68
N SER A 26 9.70 -14.02 5.08
CA SER A 26 9.05 -15.08 4.31
C SER A 26 7.54 -14.88 4.36
N VAL A 27 6.88 -15.06 3.23
CA VAL A 27 5.41 -15.02 3.14
C VAL A 27 4.85 -16.41 2.88
N GLU A 28 5.38 -17.14 1.91
CA GLU A 28 5.00 -18.51 1.59
C GLU A 28 6.10 -19.21 0.81
N LYS A 29 6.73 -20.24 1.42
CA LYS A 29 7.76 -21.07 0.78
C LYS A 29 8.85 -20.26 0.06
N ASP A 30 9.13 -19.09 0.58
CA ASP A 30 10.05 -18.13 0.00
C ASP A 30 10.94 -17.47 1.05
N LEU A 31 11.97 -16.84 0.55
CA LEU A 31 12.88 -16.05 1.35
C LEU A 31 13.21 -14.77 0.57
N ARG A 32 12.94 -13.65 1.17
CA ARG A 32 13.34 -12.34 0.68
C ARG A 32 14.40 -11.80 1.65
N ILE A 33 15.56 -11.51 1.12
CA ILE A 33 16.71 -11.02 1.87
C ILE A 33 17.02 -9.61 1.36
N GLN A 34 17.07 -8.65 2.27
CA GLN A 34 17.45 -7.27 1.95
C GLN A 34 18.77 -6.93 2.63
N ILE A 35 19.64 -6.30 1.89
CA ILE A 35 20.91 -5.77 2.37
C ILE A 35 20.72 -4.27 2.58
N VAL A 36 20.74 -3.86 3.84
CA VAL A 36 20.43 -2.48 4.24
C VAL A 36 21.58 -1.83 4.97
N ASP A 37 21.63 -0.50 4.89
CA ASP A 37 22.58 0.32 5.63
C ASP A 37 22.16 0.53 7.10
N ASN A 38 22.83 1.46 7.81
CA ASN A 38 22.52 1.78 9.20
C ASN A 38 21.17 2.46 9.42
N GLU A 39 20.61 3.04 8.39
CA GLU A 39 19.32 3.74 8.41
C GLU A 39 18.18 2.82 7.99
N GLY A 40 18.51 1.57 7.61
CA GLY A 40 17.55 0.59 7.13
C GLY A 40 17.19 0.75 5.66
N VAL A 41 18.00 1.51 4.90
CA VAL A 41 17.77 1.75 3.47
C VAL A 41 18.50 0.67 2.67
N PRO A 42 17.85 0.04 1.65
CA PRO A 42 18.49 -0.91 0.77
C PRO A 42 19.70 -0.31 0.05
N VAL A 43 20.80 -1.03 0.04
CA VAL A 43 22.03 -0.58 -0.62
C VAL A 43 22.03 -1.05 -2.05
N THR A 44 21.97 -0.11 -2.98
CA THR A 44 21.90 -0.36 -4.43
C THR A 44 23.23 -0.09 -5.13
N GLY A 45 23.38 -0.63 -6.34
CA GLY A 45 24.55 -0.40 -7.19
C GLY A 45 25.74 -1.32 -6.90
N GLU A 46 25.63 -2.23 -5.93
CA GLU A 46 26.64 -3.21 -5.57
C GLU A 46 26.09 -4.65 -5.69
N SER A 47 26.93 -5.60 -6.08
CA SER A 47 26.54 -7.01 -6.14
C SER A 47 26.93 -7.73 -4.86
N PHE A 48 25.98 -7.92 -3.98
CA PHE A 48 26.16 -8.66 -2.74
C PHE A 48 26.05 -10.17 -2.93
N TYR A 49 26.65 -10.91 -2.01
CA TYR A 49 26.52 -12.36 -1.90
C TYR A 49 26.05 -12.73 -0.49
N VAL A 50 25.00 -13.51 -0.42
CA VAL A 50 24.47 -14.06 0.82
C VAL A 50 24.58 -15.58 0.77
N ARG A 51 25.20 -16.16 1.79
CA ARG A 51 25.20 -17.60 2.01
C ARG A 51 24.01 -17.98 2.84
N VAL A 52 23.23 -18.94 2.36
CA VAL A 52 22.12 -19.54 3.09
C VAL A 52 22.49 -20.99 3.41
N ASP A 53 22.49 -21.33 4.70
CA ASP A 53 22.87 -22.65 5.16
C ASP A 53 22.04 -23.76 4.52
N GLY A 54 22.74 -24.78 4.01
CA GLY A 54 22.12 -25.91 3.33
C GLY A 54 21.66 -25.64 1.88
N LEU A 55 21.68 -24.40 1.42
CA LEU A 55 21.27 -24.03 0.06
C LEU A 55 22.43 -23.54 -0.81
N GLY A 56 23.38 -22.77 -0.24
CA GLY A 56 24.55 -22.24 -0.95
C GLY A 56 24.60 -20.71 -0.99
N ASP A 57 25.38 -20.19 -1.94
CA ASP A 57 25.62 -18.75 -2.09
C ASP A 57 24.69 -18.15 -3.17
N TYR A 58 24.00 -17.10 -2.83
CA TYR A 58 23.10 -16.35 -3.72
C TYR A 58 23.67 -14.97 -3.98
N LYS A 59 23.55 -14.52 -5.22
CA LYS A 59 24.06 -13.24 -5.67
C LYS A 59 22.89 -12.28 -5.95
N ASP A 60 23.01 -11.05 -5.48
CA ASP A 60 22.22 -9.94 -5.94
C ASP A 60 22.64 -9.57 -7.38
N LEU A 61 21.82 -9.95 -8.37
CA LEU A 61 22.17 -9.86 -9.79
C LEU A 61 21.87 -8.52 -10.42
N ASP A 62 20.80 -7.89 -9.98
CA ASP A 62 20.32 -6.60 -10.49
C ASP A 62 20.75 -5.42 -9.63
N GLN A 63 21.47 -5.69 -8.53
CA GLN A 63 22.10 -4.70 -7.66
C GLN A 63 21.10 -3.75 -7.00
N ASP A 64 19.91 -4.26 -6.70
CA ASP A 64 18.86 -3.52 -5.99
C ASP A 64 18.89 -3.70 -4.47
N GLY A 65 19.85 -4.49 -3.96
CA GLY A 65 20.00 -4.81 -2.54
C GLY A 65 19.05 -5.89 -2.06
N VAL A 66 18.38 -6.63 -2.96
CA VAL A 66 17.41 -7.69 -2.62
C VAL A 66 17.78 -9.00 -3.29
N ILE A 67 17.69 -10.10 -2.52
CA ILE A 67 17.80 -11.45 -3.04
C ILE A 67 16.51 -12.20 -2.72
N TYR A 68 15.87 -12.74 -3.74
CA TYR A 68 14.64 -13.52 -3.61
C TYR A 68 14.87 -14.98 -3.96
N ILE A 69 14.43 -15.90 -3.06
CA ILE A 69 14.53 -17.34 -3.23
C ILE A 69 13.12 -17.93 -3.06
N ALA A 70 12.65 -18.65 -4.06
CA ALA A 70 11.35 -19.29 -4.06
C ALA A 70 11.44 -20.80 -3.86
N ASP A 71 10.29 -21.47 -3.71
CA ASP A 71 10.11 -22.92 -3.65
C ASP A 71 10.94 -23.60 -2.54
N LEU A 72 11.02 -22.95 -1.39
CA LEU A 72 11.70 -23.48 -0.22
C LEU A 72 10.79 -24.38 0.62
N ASP A 73 11.37 -25.38 1.25
CA ASP A 73 10.67 -26.13 2.30
C ASP A 73 10.49 -25.23 3.55
N SER A 74 9.37 -25.41 4.23
CA SER A 74 9.13 -24.71 5.49
C SER A 74 10.14 -25.13 6.56
N GLY A 75 10.66 -24.16 7.29
CA GLY A 75 11.66 -24.41 8.33
C GLY A 75 12.52 -23.19 8.65
N ASP A 76 13.44 -23.38 9.55
CA ASP A 76 14.38 -22.34 9.98
C ASP A 76 15.60 -22.32 9.04
N TYR A 77 15.89 -21.16 8.48
CA TYR A 77 17.06 -20.89 7.65
C TYR A 77 17.95 -19.86 8.32
N TYR A 78 19.25 -20.06 8.17
CA TYR A 78 20.29 -19.18 8.68
C TYR A 78 21.09 -18.65 7.51
N MET A 79 21.47 -17.37 7.57
CA MET A 79 22.18 -16.73 6.47
C MET A 79 23.22 -15.74 6.95
N GLU A 80 24.27 -15.58 6.17
CA GLU A 80 25.35 -14.63 6.40
C GLU A 80 25.61 -13.80 5.13
N LEU A 81 25.87 -12.51 5.31
CA LEU A 81 26.35 -11.64 4.25
C LEU A 81 27.85 -11.87 4.07
N LEU A 82 28.26 -12.24 2.86
CA LEU A 82 29.68 -12.47 2.59
C LEU A 82 30.45 -11.15 2.54
N PRO A 83 31.74 -11.15 2.91
CA PRO A 83 32.54 -9.93 2.90
C PRO A 83 32.60 -9.26 1.53
N ILE A 84 32.44 -7.95 1.50
CA ILE A 84 32.59 -7.09 0.33
C ILE A 84 33.51 -5.92 0.66
N GLU A 85 34.38 -5.54 -0.26
CA GLU A 85 35.33 -4.45 -0.07
C GLU A 85 34.58 -3.11 0.15
N GLY A 86 35.01 -2.35 1.12
CA GLY A 86 34.43 -1.04 1.45
C GLY A 86 33.28 -1.10 2.46
N TYR A 87 32.79 -2.29 2.85
CA TYR A 87 31.66 -2.43 3.78
C TYR A 87 32.02 -3.27 5.01
N LYS A 88 31.33 -3.00 6.10
CA LYS A 88 31.37 -3.78 7.34
C LYS A 88 30.14 -4.69 7.38
N VAL A 89 30.34 -5.98 7.19
CA VAL A 89 29.25 -6.98 7.22
C VAL A 89 28.91 -7.41 8.65
N PRO A 90 27.68 -7.92 8.91
CA PRO A 90 27.33 -8.51 10.19
C PRO A 90 28.24 -9.69 10.55
N ILE A 91 28.57 -9.84 11.81
CA ILE A 91 29.35 -10.96 12.34
C ILE A 91 28.49 -12.11 12.86
N THR A 92 27.18 -11.93 12.90
CA THR A 92 26.18 -12.90 13.34
C THR A 92 25.28 -13.29 12.19
N GLU A 93 24.93 -14.57 12.15
CA GLU A 93 23.93 -15.05 11.20
C GLU A 93 22.56 -14.43 11.45
N THR A 94 21.83 -14.17 10.37
CA THR A 94 20.43 -13.80 10.41
C THR A 94 19.57 -15.05 10.29
N LYS A 95 18.59 -15.21 11.15
CA LYS A 95 17.65 -16.33 11.16
C LYS A 95 16.29 -15.88 10.64
N VAL A 96 15.66 -16.71 9.80
CA VAL A 96 14.27 -16.55 9.39
C VAL A 96 13.57 -17.91 9.39
N HIS A 97 12.28 -17.92 9.67
CA HIS A 97 11.42 -19.08 9.51
C HIS A 97 10.66 -18.97 8.19
N VAL A 98 10.92 -19.89 7.25
CA VAL A 98 10.20 -20.00 5.99
C VAL A 98 8.84 -20.62 6.26
N LYS A 99 7.77 -19.90 5.89
CA LYS A 99 6.37 -20.27 6.14
C LYS A 99 5.87 -21.28 5.11
N GLU A 100 5.08 -22.25 5.55
CA GLU A 100 4.48 -23.28 4.68
C GLU A 100 3.40 -22.71 3.75
N LYS A 101 2.70 -21.69 4.22
CA LYS A 101 1.59 -21.05 3.51
C LYS A 101 1.44 -19.60 3.94
N VAL A 102 0.71 -18.85 3.12
CA VAL A 102 0.37 -17.45 3.45
C VAL A 102 -0.35 -17.39 4.79
N GLU A 103 0.15 -16.58 5.68
CA GLU A 103 -0.49 -16.15 6.91
C GLU A 103 -0.98 -14.72 6.72
N TYR A 104 -2.25 -14.47 7.01
CA TYR A 104 -2.85 -13.13 6.86
C TYR A 104 -2.49 -12.24 8.05
N LEU A 105 -1.18 -12.02 8.21
CA LEU A 105 -0.59 -11.18 9.26
C LEU A 105 0.32 -10.15 8.61
N ALA A 106 0.41 -8.97 9.23
CA ALA A 106 1.33 -7.94 8.76
C ALA A 106 2.77 -8.47 8.74
N ILE A 107 3.48 -8.15 7.66
CA ILE A 107 4.89 -8.50 7.47
C ILE A 107 5.71 -7.46 8.22
N ASP A 108 6.54 -7.92 9.14
CA ASP A 108 7.55 -7.08 9.78
C ASP A 108 8.52 -6.56 8.68
N ASP A 109 9.04 -5.38 8.86
CA ASP A 109 10.01 -4.76 7.94
C ASP A 109 9.49 -4.45 6.52
N ILE A 110 8.16 -4.45 6.31
CA ILE A 110 7.55 -4.09 5.03
C ILE A 110 7.95 -2.68 4.56
N SER A 111 8.28 -1.79 5.49
CA SER A 111 8.75 -0.44 5.20
C SER A 111 9.92 -0.40 4.20
N LEU A 112 10.77 -1.42 4.20
CA LEU A 112 11.90 -1.54 3.28
C LEU A 112 11.50 -1.84 1.83
N LEU A 113 10.24 -2.23 1.59
CA LEU A 113 9.70 -2.50 0.27
C LEU A 113 8.86 -1.36 -0.30
N ILE A 114 8.51 -0.38 0.54
CA ILE A 114 7.69 0.76 0.12
C ILE A 114 8.60 1.77 -0.57
N LYS A 115 8.30 2.07 -1.81
CA LYS A 115 9.03 3.03 -2.64
C LYS A 115 8.32 4.37 -2.68
N THR A 116 9.09 5.41 -2.91
CA THR A 116 8.57 6.73 -3.31
C THR A 116 8.37 6.77 -4.83
N GLU A 117 7.63 7.74 -5.34
CA GLU A 117 7.44 7.90 -6.79
C GLU A 117 8.74 8.26 -7.53
N ASP A 118 9.69 8.89 -6.86
CA ASP A 118 11.00 9.22 -7.45
C ASP A 118 11.86 7.96 -7.71
N GLU A 119 11.55 6.84 -7.06
CA GLU A 119 12.25 5.55 -7.21
C GLU A 119 11.64 4.65 -8.29
N VAL A 120 10.53 5.06 -8.90
CA VAL A 120 9.81 4.30 -9.93
C VAL A 120 9.44 5.20 -11.12
N ASP A 121 9.14 4.61 -12.28
CA ASP A 121 8.49 5.33 -13.37
C ASP A 121 6.98 5.48 -13.06
N ALA A 122 6.64 6.49 -12.28
CA ALA A 122 5.30 6.66 -11.73
C ALA A 122 4.19 6.76 -12.79
N ASP A 123 4.50 7.33 -13.98
CA ASP A 123 3.52 7.44 -15.07
C ASP A 123 3.23 6.08 -15.71
N ALA A 124 4.24 5.20 -15.78
CA ALA A 124 4.06 3.84 -16.27
C ALA A 124 3.39 2.93 -15.23
N GLU A 125 3.69 3.14 -13.95
CA GLU A 125 3.24 2.29 -12.85
C GLU A 125 1.82 2.62 -12.37
N ASP A 126 1.42 3.89 -12.33
CA ASP A 126 0.11 4.34 -11.87
C ASP A 126 -0.82 4.63 -13.05
N SER A 127 -1.21 3.59 -13.78
CA SER A 127 -2.03 3.70 -14.99
C SER A 127 -3.54 3.79 -14.72
N ALA A 128 -3.99 3.70 -13.47
CA ALA A 128 -5.40 3.69 -13.09
C ALA A 128 -6.16 4.98 -13.40
N VAL A 129 -5.48 6.08 -13.65
CA VAL A 129 -6.11 7.42 -13.70
C VAL A 129 -6.10 8.08 -15.07
N ALA A 130 -5.71 7.41 -16.13
CA ALA A 130 -5.80 7.93 -17.50
C ALA A 130 -7.26 8.19 -18.00
N GLY A 131 -8.20 8.32 -17.08
CA GLY A 131 -9.59 8.76 -17.34
C GLY A 131 -9.66 10.25 -17.65
N ALA A 132 -9.87 10.56 -18.94
CA ALA A 132 -9.91 11.89 -19.53
C ALA A 132 -10.49 13.01 -18.63
N LEU A 133 -9.76 14.11 -18.56
CA LEU A 133 -10.15 15.40 -18.00
C LEU A 133 -11.34 16.00 -18.79
N ALA A 134 -12.56 15.65 -18.42
CA ALA A 134 -13.76 16.34 -18.87
C ALA A 134 -14.22 17.34 -17.80
N ASP A 135 -14.86 18.44 -18.21
CA ASP A 135 -15.34 19.46 -17.28
C ASP A 135 -16.23 18.87 -16.17
N ALA A 136 -15.94 19.25 -14.94
CA ALA A 136 -16.68 18.79 -13.78
C ALA A 136 -18.04 19.52 -13.66
N ASP A 137 -19.10 18.77 -13.39
CA ASP A 137 -20.40 19.33 -13.01
C ASP A 137 -20.37 19.75 -11.54
N LYS A 138 -21.03 20.88 -11.21
CA LYS A 138 -21.17 21.29 -9.81
C LYS A 138 -22.04 20.30 -9.06
N THR A 139 -21.47 19.66 -8.05
CA THR A 139 -22.21 18.79 -7.14
C THR A 139 -22.65 19.60 -5.93
N GLU A 140 -23.95 19.77 -5.73
CA GLU A 140 -24.50 20.45 -4.57
C GLU A 140 -24.51 19.51 -3.36
N ILE A 141 -23.41 19.44 -2.62
CA ILE A 141 -23.25 18.60 -1.41
C ILE A 141 -24.41 18.84 -0.41
N GLN A 142 -24.84 20.09 -0.24
CA GLN A 142 -25.92 20.45 0.70
C GLN A 142 -27.27 19.82 0.37
N LYS A 143 -27.60 19.58 -0.89
CA LYS A 143 -28.85 18.89 -1.25
C LYS A 143 -28.87 17.41 -0.95
N LEU A 144 -27.72 16.76 -1.03
CA LEU A 144 -27.58 15.35 -0.72
C LEU A 144 -27.69 15.08 0.80
N GLN A 145 -27.21 15.99 1.64
CA GLN A 145 -27.31 15.90 3.09
C GLN A 145 -28.75 15.97 3.61
N THR A 146 -29.66 16.65 2.92
CA THR A 146 -31.02 16.86 3.40
C THR A 146 -32.02 15.77 3.02
N THR A 147 -31.66 14.88 2.08
CA THR A 147 -32.58 13.86 1.55
C THR A 147 -32.42 12.47 2.18
N SER A 148 -31.38 12.23 2.97
CA SER A 148 -31.08 10.90 3.50
C SER A 148 -30.64 11.02 4.98
N GLY A 149 -31.56 10.79 5.90
CA GLY A 149 -31.39 11.03 7.33
C GLY A 149 -30.20 10.34 8.04
N ASN A 150 -29.58 9.34 7.41
CA ASN A 150 -28.46 8.57 7.96
C ASN A 150 -27.28 8.46 6.98
N ALA A 151 -27.24 9.26 5.92
CA ALA A 151 -26.15 9.24 4.95
C ALA A 151 -25.18 10.38 5.21
N LYS A 152 -23.89 10.07 5.10
CA LYS A 152 -22.80 11.06 5.13
C LYS A 152 -22.21 11.22 3.74
N VAL A 153 -21.88 12.46 3.38
CA VAL A 153 -21.23 12.80 2.12
C VAL A 153 -19.73 12.99 2.35
N GLY A 154 -18.94 12.35 1.54
CA GLY A 154 -17.48 12.42 1.59
C GLY A 154 -16.84 12.45 0.23
N ILE A 155 -15.53 12.43 0.26
CA ILE A 155 -14.67 12.42 -0.93
C ILE A 155 -13.65 11.30 -0.83
N ASP A 156 -13.11 10.85 -1.95
CA ASP A 156 -11.86 10.14 -1.97
C ASP A 156 -10.81 10.90 -2.79
N VAL A 157 -9.57 10.84 -2.35
CA VAL A 157 -8.49 11.69 -2.85
C VAL A 157 -7.16 10.94 -2.94
N SER A 158 -6.33 11.40 -3.87
CA SER A 158 -4.97 10.90 -4.09
C SER A 158 -4.06 12.05 -4.56
N LYS A 159 -2.85 11.73 -5.00
CA LYS A 159 -1.92 12.69 -5.64
C LYS A 159 -2.56 13.49 -6.77
N TRP A 160 -3.53 12.91 -7.47
CA TRP A 160 -4.20 13.52 -8.63
C TRP A 160 -5.06 14.73 -8.29
N ASN A 161 -5.39 14.92 -7.02
CA ASN A 161 -6.11 16.09 -6.54
C ASN A 161 -5.17 17.24 -6.13
N GLY A 162 -3.85 17.04 -6.23
CA GLY A 162 -2.85 18.06 -5.90
C GLY A 162 -2.89 18.49 -4.43
N THR A 163 -2.55 19.73 -4.17
CA THR A 163 -2.61 20.30 -2.82
C THR A 163 -4.04 20.69 -2.45
N ILE A 164 -4.51 20.21 -1.31
CA ILE A 164 -5.89 20.40 -0.83
C ILE A 164 -5.92 21.39 0.34
N ASP A 165 -6.83 22.36 0.27
CA ASP A 165 -7.18 23.25 1.39
C ASP A 165 -8.31 22.59 2.22
N TRP A 166 -7.92 21.82 3.21
CA TRP A 166 -8.83 20.99 4.01
C TRP A 166 -9.81 21.78 4.85
N ASP A 167 -9.47 23.02 5.24
CA ASP A 167 -10.41 23.89 5.94
C ASP A 167 -11.57 24.32 5.01
N LYS A 168 -11.28 24.63 3.74
CA LYS A 168 -12.33 24.88 2.75
C LYS A 168 -13.13 23.63 2.46
N VAL A 169 -12.50 22.47 2.33
CA VAL A 169 -13.19 21.19 2.13
C VAL A 169 -14.17 20.91 3.28
N LYS A 170 -13.74 21.12 4.53
CA LYS A 170 -14.63 21.01 5.71
C LYS A 170 -15.79 21.97 5.66
N ASN A 171 -15.51 23.24 5.33
CA ASN A 171 -16.53 24.29 5.24
C ASN A 171 -17.50 24.06 4.07
N ALA A 172 -17.09 23.37 3.01
CA ALA A 172 -17.96 22.93 1.92
C ALA A 172 -18.95 21.83 2.32
N GLY A 173 -18.81 21.24 3.53
CA GLY A 173 -19.74 20.26 4.07
C GLY A 173 -19.31 18.81 3.90
N VAL A 174 -18.06 18.54 3.53
CA VAL A 174 -17.50 17.18 3.48
C VAL A 174 -17.43 16.60 4.89
N GLN A 175 -17.98 15.39 5.08
CA GLN A 175 -18.13 14.74 6.38
C GLN A 175 -17.14 13.61 6.62
N PHE A 176 -16.53 13.06 5.58
CA PHE A 176 -15.46 12.08 5.65
C PHE A 176 -14.57 12.12 4.40
N ALA A 177 -13.38 11.58 4.50
CA ALA A 177 -12.48 11.41 3.37
C ALA A 177 -11.86 10.02 3.38
N ILE A 178 -11.69 9.42 2.20
CA ILE A 178 -10.92 8.19 2.01
C ILE A 178 -9.67 8.56 1.21
N VAL A 179 -8.50 8.39 1.81
CA VAL A 179 -7.23 8.89 1.26
C VAL A 179 -6.43 7.73 0.68
N ARG A 180 -5.92 7.87 -0.55
CA ARG A 180 -5.04 6.85 -1.11
C ARG A 180 -3.75 6.76 -0.29
N ALA A 181 -3.49 5.59 0.29
CA ALA A 181 -2.23 5.32 0.98
C ALA A 181 -1.10 5.08 -0.02
N GLY A 182 -1.39 4.36 -1.09
CA GLY A 182 -0.42 4.01 -2.12
C GLY A 182 -1.03 3.09 -3.16
N TYR A 183 -0.16 2.47 -3.93
CA TYR A 183 -0.53 1.54 -4.99
C TYR A 183 0.56 0.51 -5.23
N ARG A 184 0.20 -0.64 -5.79
CA ARG A 184 1.17 -1.54 -6.40
C ARG A 184 1.32 -1.17 -7.88
N GLY A 185 2.55 -1.01 -8.32
CA GLY A 185 2.88 -0.66 -9.70
C GLY A 185 2.31 -1.67 -10.69
N SER A 186 1.67 -1.18 -11.74
CA SER A 186 0.99 -2.01 -12.75
C SER A 186 1.97 -2.73 -13.70
N VAL A 187 3.23 -2.34 -13.71
CA VAL A 187 4.29 -2.90 -14.56
C VAL A 187 5.28 -3.72 -13.73
N THR A 188 5.92 -3.12 -12.74
CA THR A 188 6.96 -3.77 -11.93
C THR A 188 6.42 -4.53 -10.73
N GLY A 189 5.23 -4.18 -10.24
CA GLY A 189 4.67 -4.71 -8.99
C GLY A 189 5.29 -4.11 -7.73
N SER A 190 6.03 -3.01 -7.84
CA SER A 190 6.57 -2.30 -6.68
C SER A 190 5.46 -1.72 -5.81
N LEU A 191 5.65 -1.74 -4.50
CA LEU A 191 4.79 -1.02 -3.54
C LEU A 191 5.22 0.45 -3.53
N VAL A 192 4.29 1.35 -3.79
CA VAL A 192 4.58 2.79 -3.91
C VAL A 192 3.65 3.58 -2.99
N GLU A 193 4.21 4.44 -2.14
CA GLU A 193 3.45 5.39 -1.34
C GLU A 193 2.89 6.50 -2.23
N ASP A 194 1.63 6.91 -2.00
CA ASP A 194 1.08 8.10 -2.65
C ASP A 194 1.76 9.36 -2.11
N PRO A 195 2.37 10.20 -2.96
CA PRO A 195 3.18 11.35 -2.50
C PRO A 195 2.36 12.42 -1.76
N GLN A 196 1.04 12.40 -1.87
CA GLN A 196 0.13 13.29 -1.11
C GLN A 196 -0.47 12.60 0.13
N PHE A 197 -0.16 11.32 0.38
CA PHE A 197 -0.77 10.56 1.48
C PHE A 197 -0.63 11.26 2.83
N VAL A 198 0.60 11.51 3.25
CA VAL A 198 0.87 12.12 4.57
C VAL A 198 0.28 13.52 4.67
N ALA A 199 0.36 14.32 3.60
CA ALA A 199 -0.19 15.66 3.56
C ALA A 199 -1.72 15.64 3.67
N ASN A 200 -2.39 14.76 2.95
CA ASN A 200 -3.84 14.59 2.97
C ASN A 200 -4.32 14.07 4.33
N MET A 201 -3.66 13.05 4.90
CA MET A 201 -4.02 12.51 6.22
C MET A 201 -3.89 13.57 7.32
N LYS A 202 -2.78 14.30 7.35
CA LYS A 202 -2.57 15.38 8.32
C LYS A 202 -3.57 16.52 8.14
N GLY A 203 -3.80 16.95 6.91
CA GLY A 203 -4.71 18.05 6.60
C GLY A 203 -6.16 17.72 6.94
N ALA A 204 -6.67 16.57 6.51
CA ALA A 204 -8.03 16.12 6.83
C ALA A 204 -8.25 15.98 8.34
N THR A 205 -7.31 15.35 9.05
CA THR A 205 -7.37 15.16 10.50
C THR A 205 -7.35 16.50 11.24
N ALA A 206 -6.48 17.43 10.84
CA ALA A 206 -6.39 18.77 11.44
C ALA A 206 -7.69 19.57 11.23
N ALA A 207 -8.36 19.44 10.07
CA ALA A 207 -9.66 20.03 9.80
C ALA A 207 -10.84 19.32 10.50
N GLY A 208 -10.57 18.23 11.24
CA GLY A 208 -11.62 17.45 11.92
C GLY A 208 -12.51 16.68 10.96
N ILE A 209 -11.97 16.23 9.83
CA ILE A 209 -12.64 15.34 8.89
C ILE A 209 -12.23 13.90 9.23
N PRO A 210 -13.17 13.01 9.59
CA PRO A 210 -12.90 11.59 9.79
C PRO A 210 -12.34 10.95 8.51
N VAL A 211 -11.31 10.10 8.67
CA VAL A 211 -10.58 9.52 7.54
C VAL A 211 -10.63 7.99 7.52
N GLY A 212 -10.63 7.44 6.33
CA GLY A 212 -10.26 6.09 5.97
C GLY A 212 -9.17 6.13 4.91
N VAL A 213 -8.70 4.99 4.48
CA VAL A 213 -7.65 4.90 3.45
C VAL A 213 -7.97 3.85 2.41
N TYR A 214 -7.38 3.96 1.22
CA TYR A 214 -7.42 2.92 0.22
C TYR A 214 -6.06 2.67 -0.41
N PHE A 215 -5.88 1.49 -0.95
CA PHE A 215 -4.69 1.07 -1.68
C PHE A 215 -5.10 0.49 -3.02
N PHE A 216 -4.58 1.05 -4.11
CA PHE A 216 -4.84 0.55 -5.45
C PHE A 216 -4.01 -0.72 -5.70
N THR A 217 -4.71 -1.85 -5.84
CA THR A 217 -4.07 -3.15 -5.96
C THR A 217 -3.71 -3.51 -7.39
N GLN A 218 -2.57 -4.10 -7.54
CA GLN A 218 -2.15 -4.88 -8.70
C GLN A 218 -1.56 -6.23 -8.25
N ALA A 219 -1.95 -6.69 -7.07
CA ALA A 219 -1.59 -8.02 -6.58
C ALA A 219 -2.16 -9.11 -7.49
N THR A 220 -1.36 -10.13 -7.76
CA THR A 220 -1.70 -11.27 -8.61
C THR A 220 -1.99 -12.54 -7.82
N ASP A 221 -1.70 -12.54 -6.52
CA ASP A 221 -1.92 -13.64 -5.59
C ASP A 221 -2.14 -13.14 -4.15
N GLU A 222 -2.45 -14.06 -3.24
CA GLU A 222 -2.69 -13.78 -1.83
C GLU A 222 -1.43 -13.24 -1.11
N LYS A 223 -0.25 -13.69 -1.51
CA LYS A 223 1.03 -13.25 -0.95
C LYS A 223 1.24 -11.76 -1.19
N GLU A 224 1.09 -11.32 -2.44
CA GLU A 224 1.20 -9.90 -2.79
C GLU A 224 0.13 -9.06 -2.09
N ALA A 225 -1.08 -9.60 -1.91
CA ALA A 225 -2.14 -8.92 -1.16
C ALA A 225 -1.79 -8.72 0.32
N VAL A 226 -1.12 -9.69 0.96
CA VAL A 226 -0.58 -9.54 2.32
C VAL A 226 0.51 -8.48 2.38
N GLU A 227 1.37 -8.40 1.37
CA GLU A 227 2.38 -7.34 1.25
C GLU A 227 1.72 -5.95 1.14
N GLU A 228 0.70 -5.80 0.29
CA GLU A 228 -0.04 -4.54 0.13
C GLU A 228 -0.73 -4.11 1.44
N ALA A 229 -1.42 -5.04 2.10
CA ALA A 229 -2.05 -4.77 3.39
C ALA A 229 -1.01 -4.36 4.44
N SER A 230 0.14 -5.04 4.48
CA SER A 230 1.24 -4.72 5.38
C SER A 230 1.81 -3.32 5.12
N ALA A 231 1.97 -2.94 3.85
CA ALA A 231 2.41 -1.59 3.47
C ALA A 231 1.42 -0.53 3.95
N VAL A 232 0.12 -0.75 3.77
CA VAL A 232 -0.90 0.19 4.28
C VAL A 232 -0.84 0.29 5.79
N LEU A 233 -0.74 -0.83 6.51
CA LEU A 233 -0.65 -0.86 7.97
C LEU A 233 0.56 -0.09 8.50
N GLU A 234 1.70 -0.19 7.82
CA GLU A 234 2.89 0.59 8.13
C GLU A 234 2.65 2.10 7.90
N LEU A 235 2.09 2.47 6.74
CA LEU A 235 1.83 3.87 6.39
C LEU A 235 0.82 4.56 7.34
N ILE A 236 -0.18 3.82 7.83
CA ILE A 236 -1.20 4.37 8.73
C ILE A 236 -0.84 4.30 10.21
N ARG A 237 0.30 3.73 10.57
CA ARG A 237 0.70 3.46 11.97
C ARG A 237 0.52 4.65 12.92
N ASP A 238 0.81 5.85 12.44
CA ASP A 238 0.75 7.09 13.23
C ASP A 238 -0.58 7.85 13.10
N PHE A 239 -1.58 7.27 12.42
CA PHE A 239 -2.87 7.89 12.18
C PHE A 239 -4.01 7.12 12.85
N GLN A 240 -5.05 7.85 13.26
CA GLN A 240 -6.29 7.24 13.73
C GLN A 240 -7.33 7.24 12.61
N LEU A 241 -7.84 6.07 12.28
CA LEU A 241 -8.87 5.90 11.27
C LEU A 241 -10.26 5.82 11.92
N SER A 242 -11.25 6.46 11.30
CA SER A 242 -12.68 6.36 11.65
C SER A 242 -13.46 5.60 10.58
N TYR A 243 -12.87 5.41 9.42
CA TYR A 243 -13.38 4.67 8.27
C TYR A 243 -12.44 3.52 7.91
N PRO A 244 -12.92 2.55 7.11
CA PRO A 244 -12.13 1.35 6.80
C PRO A 244 -10.84 1.61 6.04
N VAL A 245 -10.02 0.56 6.02
CA VAL A 245 -8.92 0.36 5.08
C VAL A 245 -9.47 -0.44 3.90
N PHE A 246 -9.45 0.13 2.70
CA PHE A 246 -9.99 -0.49 1.51
C PHE A 246 -8.90 -1.01 0.58
N ILE A 247 -9.11 -2.21 0.05
CA ILE A 247 -8.46 -2.63 -1.18
C ILE A 247 -9.27 -2.08 -2.36
N ASP A 248 -8.61 -1.39 -3.27
CA ASP A 248 -9.20 -0.87 -4.49
C ASP A 248 -8.83 -1.78 -5.65
N THR A 249 -9.80 -2.54 -6.15
CA THR A 249 -9.62 -3.49 -7.25
C THR A 249 -10.38 -3.04 -8.49
N GLU A 250 -9.62 -2.56 -9.46
CA GLU A 250 -10.13 -2.09 -10.74
C GLU A 250 -9.09 -2.31 -11.87
N GLY A 251 -9.46 -2.00 -13.12
CA GLY A 251 -8.55 -2.17 -14.25
C GLY A 251 -7.50 -1.07 -14.34
N ALA A 252 -6.27 -1.46 -14.63
CA ALA A 252 -5.15 -0.56 -14.89
C ALA A 252 -4.96 -0.33 -16.39
N GLY A 253 -6.02 0.11 -17.08
CA GLY A 253 -5.97 0.42 -18.52
C GLY A 253 -5.94 -0.78 -19.47
N GLY A 254 -6.15 -1.99 -19.00
CA GLY A 254 -6.21 -3.23 -19.78
C GLY A 254 -4.86 -3.93 -20.00
N ASN A 255 -3.78 -3.37 -19.46
CA ASN A 255 -2.43 -3.94 -19.55
C ASN A 255 -1.75 -4.08 -18.19
N GLY A 256 -2.47 -3.79 -17.10
CA GLY A 256 -1.96 -3.99 -15.75
C GLY A 256 -1.75 -5.47 -15.44
N ARG A 257 -0.81 -5.77 -14.56
CA ARG A 257 -0.44 -7.15 -14.19
C ARG A 257 -1.61 -7.93 -13.59
N ALA A 258 -2.56 -7.27 -12.93
CA ALA A 258 -3.76 -7.88 -12.36
C ALA A 258 -4.98 -7.85 -13.29
N ASP A 259 -4.94 -7.17 -14.45
CA ASP A 259 -6.11 -6.99 -15.31
C ASP A 259 -6.69 -8.31 -15.83
N GLY A 260 -5.83 -9.30 -16.09
CA GLY A 260 -6.19 -10.62 -16.61
C GLY A 260 -6.59 -11.67 -15.58
N LEU A 261 -6.66 -11.35 -14.30
CA LEU A 261 -7.03 -12.30 -13.25
C LEU A 261 -8.48 -12.77 -13.40
N ASP A 262 -8.72 -14.04 -13.15
CA ASP A 262 -10.09 -14.57 -13.02
C ASP A 262 -10.77 -14.09 -11.72
N ALA A 263 -12.08 -14.28 -11.65
CA ALA A 263 -12.87 -13.81 -10.51
C ALA A 263 -12.51 -14.51 -9.20
N GLU A 264 -12.08 -15.76 -9.24
CA GLU A 264 -11.69 -16.50 -8.04
C GLU A 264 -10.38 -15.96 -7.47
N THR A 265 -9.35 -15.88 -8.29
CA THR A 265 -8.03 -15.36 -7.88
C THR A 265 -8.13 -13.91 -7.36
N ARG A 266 -8.88 -13.06 -8.07
CA ARG A 266 -9.10 -11.67 -7.65
C ARG A 266 -9.84 -11.60 -6.31
N THR A 267 -10.80 -12.48 -6.07
CA THR A 267 -11.50 -12.55 -4.78
C THR A 267 -10.59 -13.02 -3.66
N LEU A 268 -9.73 -14.01 -3.91
CA LEU A 268 -8.70 -14.45 -2.94
C LEU A 268 -7.74 -13.32 -2.58
N VAL A 269 -7.32 -12.51 -3.54
CA VAL A 269 -6.51 -11.30 -3.31
C VAL A 269 -7.24 -10.34 -2.37
N CYS A 270 -8.51 -10.03 -2.65
CA CYS A 270 -9.31 -9.15 -1.79
C CYS A 270 -9.48 -9.72 -0.37
N GLU A 271 -9.75 -11.01 -0.25
CA GLU A 271 -9.89 -11.67 1.06
C GLU A 271 -8.57 -11.66 1.84
N ALA A 272 -7.45 -11.94 1.20
CA ALA A 272 -6.13 -11.94 1.85
C ALA A 272 -5.77 -10.56 2.41
N PHE A 273 -5.97 -9.51 1.61
CA PHE A 273 -5.81 -8.13 2.06
C PHE A 273 -6.71 -7.81 3.26
N CYS A 274 -8.03 -8.06 3.11
CA CYS A 274 -9.00 -7.74 4.15
C CYS A 274 -8.73 -8.48 5.46
N ARG A 275 -8.41 -9.77 5.39
CA ARG A 275 -8.07 -10.57 6.59
C ARG A 275 -6.82 -10.06 7.29
N THR A 276 -5.80 -9.66 6.53
CA THR A 276 -4.58 -9.08 7.11
C THR A 276 -4.87 -7.77 7.84
N VAL A 277 -5.69 -6.91 7.25
CA VAL A 277 -6.16 -5.66 7.85
C VAL A 277 -6.99 -5.91 9.12
N GLU A 278 -7.94 -6.87 9.09
CA GLU A 278 -8.76 -7.21 10.25
C GLU A 278 -7.94 -7.83 11.39
N ASN A 279 -6.97 -8.68 11.07
CA ASN A 279 -6.07 -9.27 12.05
C ASN A 279 -5.18 -8.22 12.76
N ALA A 280 -4.96 -7.07 12.12
CA ALA A 280 -4.30 -5.92 12.72
C ALA A 280 -5.26 -5.01 13.52
N GLY A 281 -6.56 -5.34 13.59
CA GLY A 281 -7.55 -4.64 14.39
C GLY A 281 -8.28 -3.49 13.67
N TYR A 282 -8.14 -3.37 12.35
CA TYR A 282 -8.85 -2.37 11.55
C TYR A 282 -10.08 -2.97 10.86
N THR A 283 -11.02 -2.12 10.50
CA THR A 283 -12.13 -2.52 9.62
C THR A 283 -11.62 -2.54 8.18
N ALA A 284 -11.86 -3.65 7.49
CA ALA A 284 -11.48 -3.81 6.09
C ALA A 284 -12.67 -3.59 5.15
N GLY A 285 -12.37 -3.16 3.93
CA GLY A 285 -13.36 -3.02 2.88
C GLY A 285 -12.80 -3.27 1.48
N VAL A 286 -13.70 -3.40 0.53
CA VAL A 286 -13.39 -3.62 -0.88
C VAL A 286 -14.05 -2.52 -1.70
N TYR A 287 -13.27 -1.86 -2.55
CA TYR A 287 -13.79 -0.97 -3.58
C TYR A 287 -13.71 -1.64 -4.93
N ALA A 288 -14.80 -1.54 -5.66
CA ALA A 288 -14.85 -1.91 -7.07
C ALA A 288 -16.02 -1.20 -7.78
N SER A 289 -15.95 -1.15 -9.11
CA SER A 289 -17.08 -0.72 -9.91
C SER A 289 -18.19 -1.79 -9.93
N ARG A 290 -19.44 -1.37 -10.21
CA ARG A 290 -20.55 -2.32 -10.42
C ARG A 290 -20.22 -3.42 -11.41
N ASN A 291 -19.54 -3.09 -12.52
CA ASN A 291 -19.17 -4.07 -13.51
C ASN A 291 -18.21 -5.12 -12.94
N TRP A 292 -17.27 -4.69 -12.11
CA TRP A 292 -16.32 -5.57 -11.47
C TRP A 292 -16.97 -6.46 -10.44
N TYR A 293 -17.85 -5.94 -9.59
CA TYR A 293 -18.64 -6.76 -8.67
C TYR A 293 -19.46 -7.84 -9.38
N ASN A 294 -20.06 -7.49 -10.52
CA ASN A 294 -20.91 -8.44 -11.25
C ASN A 294 -20.14 -9.51 -12.04
N ASN A 295 -18.93 -9.21 -12.52
CA ASN A 295 -18.25 -10.03 -13.52
C ASN A 295 -16.85 -10.49 -13.13
N ASN A 296 -16.17 -9.79 -12.20
CA ASN A 296 -14.76 -10.01 -11.89
C ASN A 296 -14.51 -10.41 -10.43
N LEU A 297 -15.56 -10.56 -9.63
CA LEU A 297 -15.49 -10.93 -8.22
C LEU A 297 -16.57 -11.97 -7.87
N GLN A 298 -16.25 -12.84 -6.93
CA GLN A 298 -17.21 -13.71 -6.26
C GLN A 298 -17.82 -12.98 -5.06
N THR A 299 -18.75 -12.07 -5.31
CA THR A 299 -19.25 -11.07 -4.35
C THR A 299 -19.80 -11.66 -3.05
N ALA A 300 -20.43 -12.84 -3.12
CA ALA A 300 -20.96 -13.51 -1.94
C ALA A 300 -19.88 -13.81 -0.87
N ARG A 301 -18.63 -13.93 -1.26
CA ARG A 301 -17.51 -14.14 -0.32
C ARG A 301 -17.05 -12.86 0.36
N LEU A 302 -17.40 -11.71 -0.21
CA LEU A 302 -16.92 -10.39 0.24
C LEU A 302 -17.97 -9.63 1.08
N GLU A 303 -19.20 -10.11 1.20
CA GLU A 303 -20.31 -9.42 1.87
C GLU A 303 -20.07 -9.11 3.35
N ASN A 304 -19.15 -9.80 3.98
CA ASN A 304 -18.77 -9.53 5.39
C ASN A 304 -17.86 -8.30 5.54
N TYR A 305 -17.25 -7.83 4.46
CA TYR A 305 -16.43 -6.63 4.46
C TYR A 305 -17.24 -5.39 4.14
N HIS A 306 -16.67 -4.22 4.36
CA HIS A 306 -17.30 -2.97 3.97
C HIS A 306 -17.24 -2.80 2.45
N ILE A 307 -18.35 -2.94 1.76
CA ILE A 307 -18.41 -2.79 0.30
C ILE A 307 -18.55 -1.32 -0.06
N TRP A 308 -17.61 -0.85 -0.89
CA TRP A 308 -17.59 0.47 -1.50
C TRP A 308 -17.79 0.35 -3.00
N LEU A 309 -18.99 0.67 -3.43
CA LEU A 309 -19.45 0.53 -4.82
C LEU A 309 -19.15 1.81 -5.62
N ALA A 310 -18.53 1.67 -6.78
CA ALA A 310 -18.51 2.73 -7.79
C ALA A 310 -19.57 2.48 -8.87
N GLU A 311 -20.50 3.42 -8.97
CA GLU A 311 -21.51 3.45 -10.05
C GLU A 311 -21.97 4.89 -10.25
N TYR A 312 -21.55 5.52 -11.35
CA TYR A 312 -21.78 6.95 -11.63
C TYR A 312 -23.16 7.20 -12.21
N ARG A 313 -24.16 7.25 -11.33
CA ARG A 313 -25.57 7.43 -11.63
C ARG A 313 -26.26 8.24 -10.54
N SER A 314 -27.50 8.65 -10.80
CA SER A 314 -28.35 9.25 -9.77
C SER A 314 -28.94 8.23 -8.78
N VAL A 315 -29.05 6.97 -9.20
CA VAL A 315 -29.51 5.83 -8.38
C VAL A 315 -28.73 4.59 -8.81
N PRO A 316 -28.11 3.86 -7.87
CA PRO A 316 -27.39 2.64 -8.21
C PRO A 316 -28.32 1.55 -8.73
N LEU A 317 -27.84 0.78 -9.71
CA LEU A 317 -28.52 -0.40 -10.24
C LEU A 317 -27.91 -1.70 -9.71
N TYR A 318 -26.83 -1.60 -8.94
CA TYR A 318 -26.23 -2.76 -8.29
C TYR A 318 -27.21 -3.39 -7.31
N GLN A 319 -27.38 -4.70 -7.38
CA GLN A 319 -28.34 -5.45 -6.57
C GLN A 319 -27.76 -6.11 -5.33
N GLY A 320 -26.40 -6.09 -5.21
CA GLY A 320 -25.70 -6.63 -4.06
C GLY A 320 -25.65 -5.63 -2.89
N TYR A 321 -25.11 -6.09 -1.77
CA TYR A 321 -24.86 -5.23 -0.61
C TYR A 321 -23.76 -4.20 -0.90
N TYR A 322 -23.94 -2.98 -0.43
CA TYR A 322 -22.90 -1.95 -0.34
C TYR A 322 -23.22 -1.00 0.83
N LYS A 323 -22.18 -0.45 1.42
CA LYS A 323 -22.28 0.50 2.53
C LYS A 323 -21.80 1.90 2.14
N THR A 324 -20.85 1.99 1.22
CA THR A 324 -20.39 3.25 0.64
C THR A 324 -20.59 3.22 -0.87
N TRP A 325 -21.00 4.32 -1.43
CA TRP A 325 -21.27 4.48 -2.86
C TRP A 325 -20.55 5.71 -3.41
N GLN A 326 -19.61 5.49 -4.33
CA GLN A 326 -18.99 6.54 -5.14
C GLN A 326 -19.91 6.80 -6.33
N TYR A 327 -20.59 7.95 -6.30
CA TYR A 327 -21.66 8.24 -7.25
C TYR A 327 -21.23 9.12 -8.42
N THR A 328 -20.07 9.77 -8.33
CA THR A 328 -19.48 10.56 -9.42
C THR A 328 -17.98 10.75 -9.24
N SER A 329 -17.27 10.78 -10.37
CA SER A 329 -15.85 11.17 -10.44
C SER A 329 -15.69 12.63 -10.95
N LYS A 330 -16.76 13.41 -10.96
CA LYS A 330 -16.80 14.76 -11.53
C LYS A 330 -17.28 15.81 -10.53
N GLY A 331 -17.14 15.52 -9.24
CA GLY A 331 -17.49 16.45 -8.18
C GLY A 331 -16.62 17.70 -8.19
N LYS A 332 -17.14 18.78 -7.60
CA LYS A 332 -16.40 20.01 -7.28
C LYS A 332 -16.59 20.34 -5.82
N VAL A 333 -15.50 20.52 -5.12
CA VAL A 333 -15.47 20.87 -3.69
C VAL A 333 -14.54 22.07 -3.53
N ASP A 334 -14.97 23.08 -2.81
CA ASP A 334 -14.10 24.21 -2.47
C ASP A 334 -12.89 23.70 -1.68
N GLY A 335 -11.69 24.14 -2.06
CA GLY A 335 -10.43 23.67 -1.48
C GLY A 335 -9.71 22.63 -2.31
N ILE A 336 -10.35 22.09 -3.36
CA ILE A 336 -9.73 21.15 -4.30
C ILE A 336 -9.76 21.76 -5.70
N GLU A 337 -8.61 21.80 -6.36
CA GLU A 337 -8.52 22.22 -7.74
C GLU A 337 -8.92 21.07 -8.67
N GLY A 338 -9.85 21.33 -9.60
CA GLY A 338 -10.32 20.32 -10.55
C GLY A 338 -11.46 19.47 -10.03
N ARG A 339 -11.43 18.19 -10.41
CA ARG A 339 -12.46 17.19 -10.06
C ARG A 339 -12.07 16.42 -8.82
N VAL A 340 -13.09 15.92 -8.13
CA VAL A 340 -12.90 15.00 -7.02
C VAL A 340 -14.02 13.94 -7.03
N ASP A 341 -13.68 12.75 -6.61
CA ASP A 341 -14.62 11.65 -6.43
C ASP A 341 -15.50 11.88 -5.21
N MET A 342 -16.82 11.73 -5.40
CA MET A 342 -17.80 11.99 -4.35
C MET A 342 -18.48 10.71 -3.90
N ASN A 343 -18.63 10.59 -2.60
CA ASN A 343 -19.13 9.39 -1.95
C ASN A 343 -20.29 9.67 -0.99
N ILE A 344 -21.14 8.67 -0.85
CA ILE A 344 -22.17 8.60 0.20
C ILE A 344 -21.92 7.32 0.99
N THR A 345 -21.82 7.41 2.32
CA THR A 345 -21.79 6.24 3.19
C THR A 345 -23.08 6.20 4.02
N TYR A 346 -23.60 4.99 4.22
CA TYR A 346 -24.82 4.72 5.01
C TYR A 346 -24.40 4.13 6.37
N GLU A 347 -24.87 4.77 7.46
CA GLU A 347 -24.63 4.33 8.84
C GLU A 347 -25.68 3.33 9.33
#